data_149ef973a0d4e097d448c77692985cf2
#
_entry.id   149ef973a0d4e097d448c77692985cf2
#
_cell.length_a   1.000
_cell.length_b   1.000
_cell.length_c   1.000
_cell.angle_alpha   90.00
_cell.angle_beta   90.00
_cell.angle_gamma   90.00
#
_symmetry.space_group_name_H-M   'P 1'
#
loop_
_entity.id
_entity.type
_entity.pdbx_description
1 polymer ?
#
loop_
_entity_poly.entity_id
_entity_poly.type
_entity_poly.pdbx_seq_one_letter_code
_entity_poly.pdbx_strand_id
1 'polypeptide(L)'
;AGWLYPDLEQTRAAARATAKVTHNHPEGIKGAEATASCIFLARNGKSKEEIREYVTGEFHYNLNRTLDEIRPFYHHVESCQETVPEAIIAFLEAGDFEDTVRNAVSIGGDTDTLAAIAGSIAEAFYGVSEELREECRKRIPGNMRKVLNQFEREIDRDCEREETTEIVFILDRSGSMAGLERDTVGGFNSMIEKQKKEKGSVLVSTVLFDNTAEVLHDRVDLEKIRPLTEKEYFVGGCTALLDAVGGAIHHIGNVHKYARMEDVPERTLFVIITDGEENASRYYSAKKVKGMIERQKSRYGWEFLFLGANIDAVQTAGRFGISEDRAVNYNCDSRGTMLNYQVIGEAISVFRNDARIDESWKRQIDEDYKKRRSDWE
;
A
#
# COMPACT_ATOMS: atom_id res chain seq x y z
N ALA A 1 14.02 -7.92 11.46
CA ALA A 1 12.70 -8.15 10.83
C ALA A 1 11.68 -7.10 11.32
N GLY A 2 11.46 -6.92 12.62
CA GLY A 2 10.45 -6.03 13.18
C GLY A 2 10.47 -4.56 12.73
N TRP A 3 11.57 -4.07 12.22
CA TRP A 3 11.77 -2.69 11.73
C TRP A 3 11.54 -2.50 10.23
N LEU A 4 11.74 -3.54 9.39
CA LEU A 4 11.87 -3.40 7.93
C LEU A 4 10.63 -3.77 7.12
N TYR A 5 9.59 -4.33 7.74
CA TYR A 5 8.44 -4.83 6.98
C TYR A 5 7.16 -4.04 7.30
N PRO A 6 6.30 -3.81 6.31
CA PRO A 6 5.13 -2.96 6.46
C PRO A 6 3.99 -3.63 7.23
N ASP A 7 3.96 -4.94 7.29
CA ASP A 7 2.91 -5.69 8.00
C ASP A 7 3.47 -6.83 8.85
N LEU A 8 2.61 -7.32 9.74
CA LEU A 8 2.98 -8.34 10.72
C LEU A 8 3.23 -9.71 10.10
N GLU A 9 2.55 -10.06 9.01
CA GLU A 9 2.72 -11.35 8.32
C GLU A 9 4.09 -11.43 7.66
N GLN A 10 4.49 -10.39 6.93
CA GLN A 10 5.82 -10.28 6.32
C GLN A 10 6.93 -10.22 7.39
N THR A 11 6.71 -9.48 8.49
CA THR A 11 7.62 -9.43 9.64
C THR A 11 7.88 -10.83 10.19
N ARG A 12 6.83 -11.60 10.44
CA ARG A 12 6.93 -12.99 10.94
C ARG A 12 7.58 -13.91 9.92
N ALA A 13 7.23 -13.80 8.65
CA ALA A 13 7.83 -14.60 7.58
C ALA A 13 9.36 -14.37 7.48
N ALA A 14 9.80 -13.11 7.57
CA ALA A 14 11.21 -12.76 7.57
C ALA A 14 11.95 -13.26 8.83
N ALA A 15 11.37 -13.10 10.01
CA ALA A 15 11.93 -13.63 11.26
C ALA A 15 12.09 -15.14 11.21
N ARG A 16 11.09 -15.85 10.69
CA ARG A 16 11.14 -17.30 10.45
C ARG A 16 12.25 -17.69 9.47
N ALA A 17 12.39 -16.96 8.38
CA ALA A 17 13.41 -17.22 7.38
C ALA A 17 14.82 -17.05 7.95
N THR A 18 15.06 -16.00 8.73
CA THR A 18 16.37 -15.76 9.39
C THR A 18 16.68 -16.81 10.45
N ALA A 19 15.72 -17.19 11.29
CA ALA A 19 15.91 -18.20 12.32
C ALA A 19 16.22 -19.59 11.74
N LYS A 20 15.55 -19.98 10.63
CA LYS A 20 15.75 -21.29 9.99
C LYS A 20 17.17 -21.57 9.53
N VAL A 21 17.98 -20.55 9.29
CA VAL A 21 19.36 -20.70 8.82
C VAL A 21 20.28 -21.29 9.92
N THR A 22 20.04 -20.90 11.17
CA THR A 22 20.89 -21.27 12.30
C THR A 22 20.18 -22.09 13.37
N HIS A 23 18.89 -21.86 13.59
CA HIS A 23 18.08 -22.41 14.68
C HIS A 23 16.74 -22.96 14.14
N ASN A 24 16.81 -24.00 13.33
CA ASN A 24 15.63 -24.62 12.67
C ASN A 24 14.81 -25.53 13.62
N HIS A 25 14.71 -25.17 14.90
CA HIS A 25 13.82 -25.82 15.85
C HIS A 25 12.53 -25.03 15.97
N PRO A 26 11.34 -25.67 16.09
CA PRO A 26 10.06 -24.96 16.19
C PRO A 26 10.05 -23.85 17.24
N GLU A 27 10.58 -24.09 18.43
CA GLU A 27 10.64 -23.11 19.50
C GLU A 27 11.64 -21.97 19.24
N GLY A 28 12.76 -22.24 18.55
CA GLY A 28 13.68 -21.18 18.09
C GLY A 28 13.03 -20.25 17.06
N ILE A 29 12.31 -20.83 16.11
CA ILE A 29 11.53 -20.07 15.12
C ILE A 29 10.45 -19.25 15.83
N LYS A 30 9.70 -19.86 16.75
CA LYS A 30 8.67 -19.22 17.55
C LYS A 30 9.19 -18.03 18.34
N GLY A 31 10.36 -18.18 19.00
CA GLY A 31 11.02 -17.09 19.73
C GLY A 31 11.40 -15.91 18.83
N ALA A 32 11.94 -16.18 17.64
CA ALA A 32 12.28 -15.14 16.67
C ALA A 32 11.03 -14.42 16.14
N GLU A 33 9.97 -15.16 15.83
CA GLU A 33 8.69 -14.57 15.40
C GLU A 33 8.06 -13.73 16.52
N ALA A 34 8.07 -14.19 17.76
CA ALA A 34 7.52 -13.47 18.90
C ALA A 34 8.27 -12.15 19.14
N THR A 35 9.61 -12.18 19.17
CA THR A 35 10.44 -10.99 19.35
C THR A 35 10.21 -9.97 18.21
N ALA A 36 10.21 -10.42 16.96
CA ALA A 36 9.98 -9.54 15.81
C ALA A 36 8.57 -8.94 15.81
N SER A 37 7.57 -9.72 16.24
CA SER A 37 6.19 -9.24 16.39
C SER A 37 6.07 -8.17 17.47
N CYS A 38 6.73 -8.35 18.63
CA CYS A 38 6.75 -7.32 19.68
C CYS A 38 7.36 -6.00 19.17
N ILE A 39 8.49 -6.06 18.45
CA ILE A 39 9.13 -4.88 17.85
C ILE A 39 8.18 -4.20 16.86
N PHE A 40 7.55 -4.98 15.98
CA PHE A 40 6.60 -4.45 15.00
C PHE A 40 5.42 -3.77 15.67
N LEU A 41 4.79 -4.41 16.65
CA LEU A 41 3.64 -3.87 17.36
C LEU A 41 4.01 -2.61 18.15
N ALA A 42 5.17 -2.61 18.82
CA ALA A 42 5.69 -1.47 19.59
C ALA A 42 5.89 -0.23 18.67
N ARG A 43 6.59 -0.39 17.53
CA ARG A 43 6.83 0.73 16.61
C ARG A 43 5.55 1.26 15.95
N ASN A 44 4.49 0.45 15.86
CA ASN A 44 3.19 0.83 15.35
C ASN A 44 2.23 1.34 16.45
N GLY A 45 2.76 1.74 17.61
CA GLY A 45 2.03 2.42 18.66
C GLY A 45 1.07 1.53 19.47
N LYS A 46 1.25 0.21 19.43
CA LYS A 46 0.45 -0.70 20.26
C LYS A 46 0.85 -0.58 21.72
N SER A 47 -0.13 -0.62 22.63
CA SER A 47 0.09 -0.60 24.06
C SER A 47 0.75 -1.89 24.55
N LYS A 48 1.33 -1.86 25.74
CA LYS A 48 1.89 -3.05 26.38
C LYS A 48 0.88 -4.15 26.59
N GLU A 49 -0.36 -3.80 26.90
CA GLU A 49 -1.48 -4.72 27.06
C GLU A 49 -1.81 -5.41 25.74
N GLU A 50 -1.91 -4.66 24.64
CA GLU A 50 -2.15 -5.23 23.30
C GLU A 50 -1.00 -6.16 22.87
N ILE A 51 0.25 -5.79 23.17
CA ILE A 51 1.43 -6.64 22.89
C ILE A 51 1.37 -7.92 23.71
N ARG A 52 1.06 -7.82 25.01
CA ARG A 52 0.89 -8.96 25.92
C ARG A 52 -0.19 -9.91 25.43
N GLU A 53 -1.37 -9.39 25.13
CA GLU A 53 -2.51 -10.17 24.61
C GLU A 53 -2.17 -10.90 23.32
N TYR A 54 -1.56 -10.18 22.37
CA TYR A 54 -1.15 -10.77 21.10
C TYR A 54 -0.15 -11.92 21.32
N VAL A 55 0.91 -11.69 22.09
CA VAL A 55 1.95 -12.70 22.33
C VAL A 55 1.42 -13.90 23.09
N THR A 56 0.58 -13.67 24.09
CA THR A 56 -0.05 -14.75 24.87
C THR A 56 -0.98 -15.58 23.97
N GLY A 57 -1.80 -14.93 23.15
CA GLY A 57 -2.75 -15.61 22.27
C GLY A 57 -2.07 -16.38 21.12
N GLU A 58 -1.09 -15.76 20.46
CA GLU A 58 -0.48 -16.31 19.25
C GLU A 58 0.66 -17.29 19.54
N PHE A 59 1.50 -16.99 20.54
CA PHE A 59 2.68 -17.79 20.86
C PHE A 59 2.54 -18.64 22.13
N HIS A 60 1.43 -18.47 22.87
CA HIS A 60 1.12 -19.22 24.09
C HIS A 60 2.20 -19.08 25.18
N TYR A 61 2.87 -17.92 25.25
CA TYR A 61 3.77 -17.61 26.34
C TYR A 61 2.99 -17.15 27.58
N ASN A 62 3.42 -17.61 28.77
CA ASN A 62 2.87 -17.13 30.03
C ASN A 62 3.55 -15.82 30.45
N LEU A 63 2.92 -14.69 30.10
CA LEU A 63 3.40 -13.35 30.45
C LEU A 63 2.72 -12.74 31.69
N ASN A 64 2.02 -13.54 32.48
CA ASN A 64 1.33 -13.08 33.71
C ASN A 64 2.20 -13.18 34.97
N ARG A 65 3.45 -13.64 34.85
CA ARG A 65 4.43 -13.67 35.94
C ARG A 65 5.07 -12.31 36.10
N THR A 66 5.53 -12.00 37.31
CA THR A 66 6.28 -10.80 37.63
C THR A 66 7.80 -11.08 37.66
N LEU A 67 8.59 -10.02 37.53
CA LEU A 67 10.06 -10.13 37.68
C LEU A 67 10.46 -10.64 39.06
N ASP A 68 9.71 -10.27 40.11
CA ASP A 68 9.98 -10.73 41.47
C ASP A 68 9.71 -12.23 41.64
N GLU A 69 8.79 -12.78 40.90
CA GLU A 69 8.53 -14.23 40.84
C GLU A 69 9.60 -14.97 40.00
N ILE A 70 10.19 -14.31 39.00
CA ILE A 70 11.16 -14.92 38.08
C ILE A 70 12.58 -14.94 38.70
N ARG A 71 13.05 -13.81 39.23
CA ARG A 71 14.41 -13.59 39.71
C ARG A 71 14.95 -14.70 40.67
N PRO A 72 14.19 -15.23 41.64
CA PRO A 72 14.67 -16.24 42.53
C PRO A 72 14.96 -17.60 41.90
N PHE A 73 14.33 -17.89 40.77
CA PHE A 73 14.33 -19.23 40.18
C PHE A 73 14.99 -19.29 38.80
N TYR A 74 15.20 -18.13 38.14
CA TYR A 74 15.82 -18.10 36.84
C TYR A 74 17.33 -18.35 36.96
N HIS A 75 17.83 -19.17 36.08
CA HIS A 75 19.27 -19.52 35.99
C HIS A 75 19.71 -19.47 34.53
N HIS A 76 20.98 -19.74 34.25
CA HIS A 76 21.45 -19.74 32.86
C HIS A 76 20.74 -20.82 32.04
N VAL A 77 20.01 -20.38 31.01
CA VAL A 77 19.23 -21.24 30.14
C VAL A 77 19.52 -20.89 28.68
N GLU A 78 19.76 -21.92 27.87
CA GLU A 78 19.99 -21.76 26.41
C GLU A 78 18.72 -22.03 25.57
N SER A 79 17.56 -21.91 26.17
CA SER A 79 16.25 -22.24 25.56
C SER A 79 15.44 -20.99 25.27
N CYS A 80 15.03 -20.82 23.99
CA CYS A 80 14.11 -19.74 23.60
C CYS A 80 12.77 -19.78 24.36
N GLN A 81 12.34 -20.96 24.79
CA GLN A 81 11.09 -21.16 25.54
C GLN A 81 11.10 -20.46 26.89
N GLU A 82 12.28 -20.35 27.50
CA GLU A 82 12.46 -19.76 28.82
C GLU A 82 13.07 -18.36 28.76
N THR A 83 13.89 -18.07 27.75
CA THR A 83 14.53 -16.75 27.61
C THR A 83 13.61 -15.68 27.02
N VAL A 84 12.86 -16.00 25.98
CA VAL A 84 12.05 -15.00 25.25
C VAL A 84 10.90 -14.45 26.10
N PRO A 85 10.08 -15.27 26.80
CA PRO A 85 9.02 -14.73 27.65
C PRO A 85 9.55 -13.87 28.79
N GLU A 86 10.66 -14.23 29.44
CA GLU A 86 11.28 -13.45 30.52
C GLU A 86 11.78 -12.09 30.02
N ALA A 87 12.40 -12.06 28.85
CA ALA A 87 12.81 -10.80 28.22
C ALA A 87 11.61 -9.90 27.87
N ILE A 88 10.51 -10.47 27.38
CA ILE A 88 9.27 -9.73 27.14
C ILE A 88 8.67 -9.19 28.45
N ILE A 89 8.67 -9.98 29.52
CA ILE A 89 8.18 -9.53 30.85
C ILE A 89 9.05 -8.37 31.37
N ALA A 90 10.38 -8.43 31.19
CA ALA A 90 11.27 -7.33 31.56
C ALA A 90 10.89 -6.00 30.87
N PHE A 91 10.51 -6.05 29.59
CA PHE A 91 9.97 -4.90 28.87
C PHE A 91 8.59 -4.47 29.38
N LEU A 92 7.68 -5.43 29.60
CA LEU A 92 6.31 -5.14 30.02
C LEU A 92 6.22 -4.43 31.36
N GLU A 93 7.11 -4.73 32.31
CA GLU A 93 7.14 -4.10 33.64
C GLU A 93 7.93 -2.78 33.69
N ALA A 94 8.77 -2.49 32.69
CA ALA A 94 9.64 -1.32 32.68
C ALA A 94 8.88 -0.01 32.42
N GLY A 95 9.39 1.10 32.94
CA GLY A 95 8.88 2.44 32.71
C GLY A 95 9.50 3.14 31.50
N ASP A 96 10.73 2.77 31.12
CA ASP A 96 11.49 3.34 29.99
C ASP A 96 12.51 2.33 29.41
N PHE A 97 13.33 2.78 28.45
CA PHE A 97 14.33 1.94 27.82
C PHE A 97 15.40 1.45 28.80
N GLU A 98 15.95 2.35 29.62
CA GLU A 98 17.02 2.01 30.57
C GLU A 98 16.49 1.04 31.64
N ASP A 99 15.30 1.30 32.16
CA ASP A 99 14.63 0.41 33.12
C ASP A 99 14.40 -0.98 32.52
N THR A 100 14.01 -1.08 31.25
CA THR A 100 13.87 -2.36 30.54
C THR A 100 15.19 -3.15 30.55
N VAL A 101 16.29 -2.52 30.18
CA VAL A 101 17.61 -3.18 30.13
C VAL A 101 18.05 -3.58 31.55
N ARG A 102 17.85 -2.73 32.55
CA ARG A 102 18.14 -3.02 33.95
C ARG A 102 17.31 -4.19 34.47
N ASN A 103 16.04 -4.24 34.14
CA ASN A 103 15.15 -5.34 34.46
C ASN A 103 15.64 -6.66 33.86
N ALA A 104 15.98 -6.66 32.56
CA ALA A 104 16.51 -7.84 31.89
C ALA A 104 17.82 -8.35 32.53
N VAL A 105 18.76 -7.45 32.82
CA VAL A 105 20.02 -7.79 33.50
C VAL A 105 19.77 -8.31 34.92
N SER A 106 18.78 -7.77 35.63
CA SER A 106 18.47 -8.16 37.02
C SER A 106 17.90 -9.59 37.18
N ILE A 107 17.40 -10.18 36.08
CA ILE A 107 16.92 -11.57 36.05
C ILE A 107 18.10 -12.54 36.28
N GLY A 108 19.31 -12.20 35.84
CA GLY A 108 20.47 -13.09 35.89
C GLY A 108 20.54 -14.03 34.69
N GLY A 109 21.35 -15.09 34.81
CA GLY A 109 21.53 -16.06 33.73
C GLY A 109 22.24 -15.47 32.51
N ASP A 110 21.72 -15.68 31.33
CA ASP A 110 22.19 -15.15 30.02
C ASP A 110 21.69 -13.71 29.82
N THR A 111 22.28 -12.77 30.57
CA THR A 111 21.81 -11.38 30.66
C THR A 111 22.00 -10.59 29.39
N ASP A 112 22.97 -10.89 28.55
CA ASP A 112 23.21 -10.21 27.28
C ASP A 112 22.14 -10.59 26.25
N THR A 113 21.73 -11.86 26.18
CA THR A 113 20.60 -12.31 25.35
C THR A 113 19.28 -11.72 25.84
N LEU A 114 19.00 -11.77 27.14
CA LEU A 114 17.80 -11.15 27.73
C LEU A 114 17.74 -9.65 27.42
N ALA A 115 18.84 -8.93 27.63
CA ALA A 115 18.93 -7.50 27.37
C ALA A 115 18.83 -7.16 25.88
N ALA A 116 19.37 -8.01 24.98
CA ALA A 116 19.25 -7.82 23.55
C ALA A 116 17.79 -7.94 23.07
N ILE A 117 17.07 -8.94 23.57
CA ILE A 117 15.65 -9.14 23.21
C ILE A 117 14.79 -8.02 23.80
N ALA A 118 14.86 -7.78 25.13
CA ALA A 118 14.06 -6.79 25.81
C ALA A 118 14.34 -5.36 25.30
N GLY A 119 15.63 -5.03 25.14
CA GLY A 119 16.10 -3.73 24.65
C GLY A 119 15.64 -3.44 23.22
N SER A 120 15.64 -4.44 22.33
CA SER A 120 15.15 -4.24 20.96
C SER A 120 13.64 -3.94 20.88
N ILE A 121 12.84 -4.48 21.80
CA ILE A 121 11.42 -4.17 21.93
C ILE A 121 11.25 -2.77 22.56
N ALA A 122 12.03 -2.47 23.61
CA ALA A 122 11.99 -1.19 24.30
C ALA A 122 12.43 -0.03 23.40
N GLU A 123 13.44 -0.23 22.55
CA GLU A 123 13.83 0.78 21.56
C GLU A 123 12.69 1.14 20.62
N ALA A 124 11.93 0.14 20.15
CA ALA A 124 10.79 0.35 19.28
C ALA A 124 9.61 1.05 19.99
N PHE A 125 9.48 0.86 21.31
CA PHE A 125 8.38 1.39 22.11
C PHE A 125 8.67 2.79 22.69
N TYR A 126 9.86 2.98 23.28
CA TYR A 126 10.24 4.20 24.00
C TYR A 126 11.22 5.08 23.23
N GLY A 127 11.89 4.53 22.21
CA GLY A 127 13.12 5.12 21.66
C GLY A 127 14.34 4.93 22.57
N VAL A 128 15.49 5.42 22.10
CA VAL A 128 16.75 5.46 22.87
C VAL A 128 17.28 6.89 22.85
N SER A 129 17.73 7.40 23.99
CA SER A 129 18.33 8.73 24.05
C SER A 129 19.61 8.79 23.20
N GLU A 130 19.88 9.96 22.59
CA GLU A 130 21.06 10.14 21.74
C GLU A 130 22.36 9.90 22.52
N GLU A 131 22.37 10.27 23.79
CA GLU A 131 23.52 10.03 24.68
C GLU A 131 23.86 8.53 24.82
N LEU A 132 22.85 7.70 25.07
CA LEU A 132 23.01 6.23 25.14
C LEU A 132 23.41 5.64 23.79
N ARG A 133 22.82 6.15 22.72
CA ARG A 133 23.10 5.72 21.34
C ARG A 133 24.54 6.00 20.95
N GLU A 134 25.04 7.21 21.23
CA GLU A 134 26.44 7.58 20.98
C GLU A 134 27.40 6.75 21.81
N GLU A 135 27.08 6.49 23.07
CA GLU A 135 27.95 5.73 23.96
C GLU A 135 28.04 4.24 23.54
N CYS A 136 26.95 3.67 23.07
CA CYS A 136 26.94 2.34 22.45
C CYS A 136 27.77 2.31 21.16
N ARG A 137 27.64 3.31 20.28
CA ARG A 137 28.40 3.40 19.03
C ARG A 137 29.92 3.43 19.25
N LYS A 138 30.40 4.03 20.34
CA LYS A 138 31.83 4.03 20.68
C LYS A 138 32.38 2.62 20.97
N ARG A 139 31.54 1.71 21.45
CA ARG A 139 31.87 0.34 21.81
C ARG A 139 31.76 -0.67 20.67
N ILE A 140 31.00 -0.31 19.61
CA ILE A 140 30.77 -1.17 18.45
C ILE A 140 31.97 -1.11 17.49
N PRO A 141 32.53 -2.26 17.01
CA PRO A 141 33.59 -2.30 16.01
C PRO A 141 33.19 -1.56 14.71
N GLY A 142 34.20 -0.99 14.01
CA GLY A 142 33.96 -0.14 12.85
C GLY A 142 33.23 -0.81 11.69
N ASN A 143 33.42 -2.12 11.49
CA ASN A 143 32.67 -2.90 10.49
C ASN A 143 31.19 -3.05 10.88
N MET A 144 30.88 -3.29 12.14
CA MET A 144 29.51 -3.38 12.64
C MET A 144 28.81 -2.01 12.60
N ARG A 145 29.54 -0.91 12.92
CA ARG A 145 28.98 0.47 12.75
C ARG A 145 28.56 0.77 11.33
N LYS A 146 29.29 0.26 10.32
CA LYS A 146 28.90 0.42 8.92
C LYS A 146 27.56 -0.26 8.62
N VAL A 147 27.37 -1.47 9.12
CA VAL A 147 26.13 -2.24 8.96
C VAL A 147 24.97 -1.52 9.68
N LEU A 148 25.20 -1.07 10.91
CA LEU A 148 24.20 -0.33 11.68
C LEU A 148 23.78 0.96 10.97
N ASN A 149 24.74 1.76 10.49
CA ASN A 149 24.45 2.99 9.76
C ASN A 149 23.71 2.73 8.45
N GLN A 150 23.97 1.61 7.78
CA GLN A 150 23.22 1.22 6.59
C GLN A 150 21.79 0.83 6.97
N PHE A 151 21.61 0.07 8.04
CA PHE A 151 20.30 -0.33 8.54
C PHE A 151 19.45 0.88 8.97
N GLU A 152 20.03 1.83 9.70
CA GLU A 152 19.37 3.07 10.10
C GLU A 152 18.92 3.88 8.88
N ARG A 153 19.77 4.01 7.86
CA ARG A 153 19.40 4.68 6.60
C ARG A 153 18.24 4.01 5.87
N GLU A 154 18.16 2.68 5.89
CA GLU A 154 17.03 1.98 5.29
C GLU A 154 15.73 2.22 6.07
N ILE A 155 15.80 2.26 7.41
CA ILE A 155 14.64 2.59 8.26
C ILE A 155 14.20 4.05 8.04
N ASP A 156 15.14 5.00 8.04
CA ASP A 156 14.86 6.42 7.83
C ASP A 156 14.26 6.66 6.43
N ARG A 157 14.77 5.97 5.40
CA ARG A 157 14.21 6.01 4.06
C ARG A 157 12.77 5.48 4.00
N ASP A 158 12.46 4.43 4.76
CA ASP A 158 11.09 3.91 4.86
C ASP A 158 10.18 4.87 5.67
N CYS A 159 10.71 5.60 6.66
CA CYS A 159 9.98 6.62 7.41
C CYS A 159 9.77 7.93 6.62
N GLU A 160 10.74 8.30 5.75
CA GLU A 160 10.67 9.48 4.87
C GLU A 160 10.03 9.15 3.50
N ARG A 161 9.76 7.89 3.23
CA ARG A 161 9.18 7.46 1.97
C ARG A 161 7.76 7.99 1.85
N GLU A 162 7.59 9.01 1.05
CA GLU A 162 6.28 9.42 0.60
C GLU A 162 5.63 8.23 -0.14
N GLU A 163 4.52 7.74 0.38
CA GLU A 163 3.75 6.69 -0.27
C GLU A 163 3.46 7.09 -1.72
N THR A 164 3.94 6.28 -2.65
CA THR A 164 3.76 6.55 -4.08
C THR A 164 2.44 5.95 -4.54
N THR A 165 1.61 6.78 -5.14
CA THR A 165 0.38 6.34 -5.80
C THR A 165 0.61 6.26 -7.31
N GLU A 166 0.21 5.17 -7.94
CA GLU A 166 0.19 5.06 -9.40
C GLU A 166 -1.24 5.19 -9.92
N ILE A 167 -1.45 6.11 -10.86
CA ILE A 167 -2.75 6.36 -11.49
C ILE A 167 -2.66 6.05 -12.97
N VAL A 168 -3.52 5.16 -13.44
CA VAL A 168 -3.58 4.75 -14.84
C VAL A 168 -4.89 5.20 -15.44
N PHE A 169 -4.85 6.22 -16.30
CA PHE A 169 -6.00 6.68 -17.06
C PHE A 169 -6.12 5.92 -18.36
N ILE A 170 -7.31 5.40 -18.65
CA ILE A 170 -7.68 4.76 -19.91
C ILE A 170 -8.83 5.57 -20.49
N LEU A 171 -8.52 6.40 -21.50
CA LEU A 171 -9.41 7.42 -22.03
C LEU A 171 -9.84 7.06 -23.46
N ASP A 172 -11.13 6.96 -23.65
CA ASP A 172 -11.76 6.76 -24.94
C ASP A 172 -11.57 7.99 -25.83
N ARG A 173 -11.10 7.79 -27.04
CA ARG A 173 -11.09 8.77 -28.11
C ARG A 173 -11.75 8.24 -29.39
N SER A 174 -12.67 7.29 -29.25
CA SER A 174 -13.46 6.76 -30.36
C SER A 174 -14.41 7.80 -30.94
N GLY A 175 -15.00 7.50 -32.11
CA GLY A 175 -15.82 8.43 -32.85
C GLY A 175 -17.04 9.01 -32.11
N SER A 176 -17.55 8.31 -31.08
CA SER A 176 -18.65 8.75 -30.23
C SER A 176 -18.27 9.94 -29.34
N MET A 177 -16.97 10.11 -29.01
CA MET A 177 -16.46 11.26 -28.25
C MET A 177 -16.40 12.57 -29.05
N ALA A 178 -16.84 12.57 -30.31
CA ALA A 178 -16.79 13.76 -31.16
C ALA A 178 -17.61 14.95 -30.60
N GLY A 179 -16.93 16.10 -30.51
CA GLY A 179 -17.50 17.32 -29.93
C GLY A 179 -17.18 17.51 -28.44
N LEU A 180 -16.55 16.53 -27.78
CA LEU A 180 -16.13 16.58 -26.39
C LEU A 180 -14.61 16.71 -26.21
N GLU A 181 -13.86 16.89 -27.30
CA GLU A 181 -12.41 16.92 -27.27
C GLU A 181 -11.88 18.00 -26.33
N ARG A 182 -12.43 19.22 -26.42
CA ARG A 182 -12.05 20.34 -25.55
C ARG A 182 -12.39 20.11 -24.09
N ASP A 183 -13.55 19.53 -23.83
CA ASP A 183 -14.03 19.28 -22.47
C ASP A 183 -13.21 18.16 -21.81
N THR A 184 -12.86 17.13 -22.56
CA THR A 184 -12.00 16.04 -22.12
C THR A 184 -10.59 16.55 -21.82
N VAL A 185 -9.98 17.27 -22.77
CA VAL A 185 -8.65 17.87 -22.58
C VAL A 185 -8.63 18.87 -21.43
N GLY A 186 -9.62 19.77 -21.37
CA GLY A 186 -9.71 20.77 -20.30
C GLY A 186 -9.95 20.16 -18.93
N GLY A 187 -10.84 19.17 -18.85
CA GLY A 187 -11.16 18.44 -17.63
C GLY A 187 -9.95 17.64 -17.10
N PHE A 188 -9.29 16.88 -17.98
CA PHE A 188 -8.08 16.13 -17.64
C PHE A 188 -6.98 17.07 -17.12
N ASN A 189 -6.67 18.14 -17.86
CA ASN A 189 -5.63 19.07 -17.47
C ASN A 189 -5.95 19.77 -16.12
N SER A 190 -7.19 20.19 -15.93
CA SER A 190 -7.63 20.81 -14.67
C SER A 190 -7.50 19.85 -13.48
N MET A 191 -7.86 18.59 -13.68
CA MET A 191 -7.71 17.54 -12.67
C MET A 191 -6.22 17.32 -12.33
N ILE A 192 -5.36 17.15 -13.33
CA ILE A 192 -3.90 16.98 -13.13
C ILE A 192 -3.32 18.15 -12.36
N GLU A 193 -3.64 19.39 -12.74
CA GLU A 193 -3.14 20.59 -12.05
C GLU A 193 -3.65 20.73 -10.60
N LYS A 194 -4.81 20.17 -10.27
CA LYS A 194 -5.28 20.06 -8.87
C LYS A 194 -4.46 19.02 -8.11
N GLN A 195 -4.22 17.86 -8.71
CA GLN A 195 -3.44 16.80 -8.08
C GLN A 195 -1.99 17.20 -7.79
N LYS A 196 -1.36 18.02 -8.63
CA LYS A 196 -0.02 18.59 -8.38
C LYS A 196 0.08 19.45 -7.13
N LYS A 197 -1.04 20.01 -6.64
CA LYS A 197 -1.08 20.84 -5.43
C LYS A 197 -1.14 20.03 -4.14
N GLU A 198 -1.41 18.74 -4.25
CA GLU A 198 -1.50 17.83 -3.10
C GLU A 198 -0.15 17.17 -2.81
N LYS A 199 0.08 16.84 -1.54
CA LYS A 199 1.30 16.17 -1.12
C LYS A 199 1.33 14.71 -1.56
N GLY A 200 2.52 14.13 -1.62
CA GLY A 200 2.76 12.72 -1.92
C GLY A 200 3.20 12.49 -3.37
N SER A 201 4.01 11.46 -3.58
CA SER A 201 4.53 11.07 -4.88
C SER A 201 3.47 10.38 -5.73
N VAL A 202 3.35 10.76 -7.01
CA VAL A 202 2.38 10.15 -7.93
C VAL A 202 3.01 9.86 -9.28
N LEU A 203 2.86 8.62 -9.74
CA LEU A 203 3.17 8.21 -11.11
C LEU A 203 1.89 8.16 -11.94
N VAL A 204 1.92 8.75 -13.12
CA VAL A 204 0.77 8.80 -14.02
C VAL A 204 1.06 8.07 -15.32
N SER A 205 0.18 7.14 -15.66
CA SER A 205 0.10 6.55 -16.98
C SER A 205 -1.19 7.00 -17.66
N THR A 206 -1.12 7.37 -18.95
CA THR A 206 -2.30 7.74 -19.74
C THR A 206 -2.31 6.95 -21.03
N VAL A 207 -3.35 6.17 -21.20
CA VAL A 207 -3.60 5.37 -22.40
C VAL A 207 -4.81 5.94 -23.12
N LEU A 208 -4.61 6.42 -24.33
CA LEU A 208 -5.68 6.84 -25.24
C LEU A 208 -6.06 5.66 -26.12
N PHE A 209 -7.34 5.43 -26.35
CA PHE A 209 -7.74 4.32 -27.20
C PHE A 209 -8.89 4.66 -28.15
N ASP A 210 -8.80 4.06 -29.32
CA ASP A 210 -9.82 3.99 -30.36
C ASP A 210 -9.85 2.55 -30.93
N ASN A 211 -9.49 2.33 -32.19
CA ASN A 211 -9.24 1.00 -32.76
C ASN A 211 -7.97 0.33 -32.17
N THR A 212 -7.11 1.14 -31.58
CA THR A 212 -5.82 0.76 -30.99
C THR A 212 -5.57 1.53 -29.72
N ALA A 213 -4.73 1.01 -28.84
CA ALA A 213 -4.29 1.73 -27.64
C ALA A 213 -2.95 2.41 -27.88
N GLU A 214 -2.86 3.67 -27.48
CA GLU A 214 -1.65 4.50 -27.53
C GLU A 214 -1.29 4.96 -26.11
N VAL A 215 -0.06 4.71 -25.69
CA VAL A 215 0.44 5.16 -24.39
C VAL A 215 1.02 6.56 -24.55
N LEU A 216 0.32 7.56 -24.00
CA LEU A 216 0.76 8.95 -24.00
C LEU A 216 1.75 9.23 -22.86
N HIS A 217 1.42 8.76 -21.65
CA HIS A 217 2.29 8.84 -20.49
C HIS A 217 2.51 7.43 -19.96
N ASP A 218 3.74 7.07 -19.66
CA ASP A 218 4.12 5.78 -19.10
C ASP A 218 4.85 6.00 -17.77
N ARG A 219 4.12 5.89 -16.67
CA ARG A 219 4.63 6.06 -15.30
C ARG A 219 5.43 7.36 -15.10
N VAL A 220 4.93 8.44 -15.65
CA VAL A 220 5.55 9.76 -15.55
C VAL A 220 5.22 10.37 -14.21
N ASP A 221 6.22 10.93 -13.55
CA ASP A 221 6.04 11.73 -12.33
C ASP A 221 5.00 12.84 -12.59
N LEU A 222 4.00 12.95 -11.71
CA LEU A 222 2.89 13.90 -11.85
C LEU A 222 3.35 15.33 -12.12
N GLU A 223 4.43 15.77 -11.45
CA GLU A 223 4.98 17.12 -11.64
C GLU A 223 5.52 17.37 -13.05
N LYS A 224 5.89 16.30 -13.75
CA LYS A 224 6.44 16.34 -15.12
C LYS A 224 5.38 16.16 -16.20
N ILE A 225 4.14 15.86 -15.83
CA ILE A 225 3.03 15.74 -16.79
C ILE A 225 2.80 17.08 -17.45
N ARG A 226 2.90 17.10 -18.78
CA ARG A 226 2.55 18.26 -19.61
C ARG A 226 1.06 18.27 -19.88
N PRO A 227 0.45 19.44 -20.05
CA PRO A 227 -0.95 19.52 -20.44
C PRO A 227 -1.24 18.75 -21.73
N LEU A 228 -2.26 17.90 -21.68
CA LEU A 228 -2.82 17.23 -22.85
C LEU A 228 -3.32 18.28 -23.86
N THR A 229 -3.13 18.02 -25.13
CA THR A 229 -3.53 18.93 -26.21
C THR A 229 -4.53 18.28 -27.16
N GLU A 230 -5.31 19.09 -27.89
CA GLU A 230 -6.22 18.60 -28.94
C GLU A 230 -5.48 17.90 -30.11
N LYS A 231 -4.14 18.06 -30.22
CA LYS A 231 -3.33 17.34 -31.20
C LYS A 231 -3.03 15.90 -30.77
N GLU A 232 -2.96 15.66 -29.48
CA GLU A 232 -2.73 14.33 -28.89
C GLU A 232 -4.05 13.59 -28.68
N TYR A 233 -5.10 14.33 -28.25
CA TYR A 233 -6.44 13.79 -28.09
C TYR A 233 -7.30 14.17 -29.31
N PHE A 234 -7.19 13.39 -30.37
CA PHE A 234 -8.04 13.50 -31.57
C PHE A 234 -9.01 12.32 -31.60
N VAL A 235 -10.24 12.59 -31.98
CA VAL A 235 -11.35 11.62 -31.94
C VAL A 235 -11.50 10.92 -33.28
N GLY A 236 -11.71 9.60 -33.25
CA GLY A 236 -11.98 8.79 -34.44
C GLY A 236 -11.98 7.29 -34.17
N GLY A 237 -12.42 6.52 -35.14
CA GLY A 237 -12.38 5.05 -35.06
C GLY A 237 -13.47 4.42 -34.20
N CYS A 238 -13.22 3.16 -33.81
CA CYS A 238 -14.08 2.30 -32.99
C CYS A 238 -13.53 2.16 -31.58
N THR A 239 -14.18 1.36 -30.72
CA THR A 239 -13.90 1.27 -29.29
C THR A 239 -13.25 -0.08 -28.95
N ALA A 240 -11.90 -0.16 -28.92
CA ALA A 240 -11.14 -1.34 -28.52
C ALA A 240 -10.84 -1.32 -27.01
N LEU A 241 -11.86 -1.23 -26.18
CA LEU A 241 -11.78 -1.06 -24.71
C LEU A 241 -11.03 -2.21 -24.01
N LEU A 242 -11.35 -3.46 -24.39
CA LEU A 242 -10.72 -4.63 -23.76
C LEU A 242 -9.23 -4.70 -24.06
N ASP A 243 -8.81 -4.32 -25.27
CA ASP A 243 -7.40 -4.30 -25.65
C ASP A 243 -6.65 -3.20 -24.87
N ALA A 244 -7.25 -2.02 -24.69
CA ALA A 244 -6.68 -0.94 -23.89
C ALA A 244 -6.53 -1.31 -22.42
N VAL A 245 -7.61 -1.80 -21.79
CA VAL A 245 -7.60 -2.20 -20.37
C VAL A 245 -6.66 -3.38 -20.13
N GLY A 246 -6.79 -4.44 -20.93
CA GLY A 246 -5.95 -5.63 -20.81
C GLY A 246 -4.47 -5.35 -21.06
N GLY A 247 -4.16 -4.51 -22.04
CA GLY A 247 -2.81 -4.06 -22.35
C GLY A 247 -2.18 -3.26 -21.22
N ALA A 248 -2.92 -2.28 -20.65
CA ALA A 248 -2.45 -1.46 -19.55
C ALA A 248 -2.21 -2.30 -18.27
N ILE A 249 -3.15 -3.20 -17.90
CA ILE A 249 -2.96 -4.10 -16.76
C ILE A 249 -1.74 -5.00 -16.96
N HIS A 250 -1.55 -5.52 -18.16
CA HIS A 250 -0.39 -6.37 -18.47
C HIS A 250 0.92 -5.59 -18.34
N HIS A 251 0.97 -4.38 -18.90
CA HIS A 251 2.15 -3.52 -18.87
C HIS A 251 2.54 -3.15 -17.43
N ILE A 252 1.64 -2.52 -16.68
CA ILE A 252 1.88 -2.10 -15.30
C ILE A 252 2.19 -3.30 -14.40
N GLY A 253 1.44 -4.40 -14.55
CA GLY A 253 1.69 -5.64 -13.80
C GLY A 253 3.06 -6.26 -14.07
N ASN A 254 3.59 -6.15 -15.29
CA ASN A 254 4.95 -6.57 -15.60
C ASN A 254 5.99 -5.63 -15.00
N VAL A 255 5.77 -4.32 -15.08
CA VAL A 255 6.66 -3.34 -14.45
C VAL A 255 6.77 -3.62 -12.95
N HIS A 256 5.65 -3.76 -12.23
CA HIS A 256 5.66 -4.09 -10.80
C HIS A 256 6.33 -5.42 -10.49
N LYS A 257 6.13 -6.44 -11.34
CA LYS A 257 6.73 -7.78 -11.15
C LYS A 257 8.25 -7.77 -11.21
N TYR A 258 8.84 -6.91 -12.04
CA TYR A 258 10.29 -6.87 -12.27
C TYR A 258 10.96 -5.65 -11.63
N ALA A 259 10.20 -4.71 -11.10
CA ALA A 259 10.71 -3.61 -10.27
C ALA A 259 11.27 -4.14 -8.95
N ARG A 260 12.20 -3.40 -8.37
CA ARG A 260 12.59 -3.62 -6.98
C ARG A 260 11.39 -3.33 -6.09
N MET A 261 11.27 -4.02 -4.94
CA MET A 261 10.12 -3.86 -4.02
C MET A 261 9.92 -2.40 -3.61
N GLU A 262 11.01 -1.65 -3.46
CA GLU A 262 11.03 -0.22 -3.14
C GLU A 262 10.54 0.71 -4.26
N ASP A 263 10.52 0.24 -5.51
CA ASP A 263 10.07 1.01 -6.69
C ASP A 263 8.62 0.66 -7.10
N VAL A 264 7.99 -0.29 -6.40
CA VAL A 264 6.58 -0.63 -6.62
C VAL A 264 5.70 0.34 -5.83
N PRO A 265 4.76 1.05 -6.47
CA PRO A 265 3.84 1.94 -5.77
C PRO A 265 2.99 1.20 -4.74
N GLU A 266 2.78 1.82 -3.59
CA GLU A 266 1.95 1.28 -2.51
C GLU A 266 0.48 1.20 -2.92
N ARG A 267 0.06 2.08 -3.85
CA ARG A 267 -1.33 2.18 -4.30
C ARG A 267 -1.40 2.30 -5.81
N THR A 268 -2.30 1.56 -6.45
CA THR A 268 -2.52 1.63 -7.90
C THR A 268 -4.00 1.75 -8.19
N LEU A 269 -4.36 2.81 -8.92
CA LEU A 269 -5.73 3.11 -9.32
C LEU A 269 -5.84 3.18 -10.85
N PHE A 270 -6.77 2.42 -11.41
CA PHE A 270 -7.16 2.51 -12.81
C PHE A 270 -8.45 3.32 -12.93
N VAL A 271 -8.45 4.32 -13.79
CA VAL A 271 -9.61 5.15 -14.12
C VAL A 271 -9.94 4.94 -15.60
N ILE A 272 -11.07 4.30 -15.87
CA ILE A 272 -11.52 3.93 -17.22
C ILE A 272 -12.70 4.82 -17.58
N ILE A 273 -12.58 5.60 -18.65
CA ILE A 273 -13.63 6.49 -19.14
C ILE A 273 -13.93 6.13 -20.59
N THR A 274 -15.21 5.79 -20.88
CA THR A 274 -15.67 5.46 -22.24
C THR A 274 -17.09 5.97 -22.44
N ASP A 275 -17.45 6.26 -23.69
CA ASP A 275 -18.80 6.65 -24.09
C ASP A 275 -19.45 5.67 -25.08
N GLY A 276 -18.79 4.52 -25.32
CA GLY A 276 -19.23 3.53 -26.28
C GLY A 276 -19.11 2.09 -25.81
N GLU A 277 -19.84 1.20 -26.48
CA GLU A 277 -19.70 -0.24 -26.27
C GLU A 277 -18.41 -0.78 -26.90
N GLU A 278 -17.81 -1.78 -26.25
CA GLU A 278 -16.72 -2.56 -26.80
C GLU A 278 -17.10 -3.19 -28.15
N ASN A 279 -16.36 -2.88 -29.19
CA ASN A 279 -16.70 -3.36 -30.54
C ASN A 279 -15.50 -3.65 -31.45
N ALA A 280 -14.26 -3.42 -31.01
CA ALA A 280 -13.08 -3.48 -31.86
C ALA A 280 -11.89 -4.29 -31.30
N SER A 281 -11.94 -4.74 -30.06
CA SER A 281 -10.84 -5.50 -29.43
C SER A 281 -10.57 -6.84 -30.11
N ARG A 282 -9.28 -7.20 -30.22
CA ARG A 282 -8.81 -8.39 -30.91
C ARG A 282 -7.91 -9.29 -30.07
N TYR A 283 -7.24 -8.75 -29.05
CA TYR A 283 -6.19 -9.43 -28.28
C TYR A 283 -6.67 -9.89 -26.91
N TYR A 284 -7.66 -9.21 -26.33
CA TYR A 284 -8.20 -9.50 -25.01
C TYR A 284 -9.69 -9.75 -25.07
N SER A 285 -10.13 -10.84 -24.46
CA SER A 285 -11.56 -11.12 -24.25
C SER A 285 -12.02 -10.61 -22.90
N ALA A 286 -13.33 -10.33 -22.73
CA ALA A 286 -13.92 -9.93 -21.46
C ALA A 286 -13.57 -10.89 -20.30
N LYS A 287 -13.60 -12.22 -20.56
CA LYS A 287 -13.21 -13.23 -19.57
C LYS A 287 -11.74 -13.09 -19.13
N LYS A 288 -10.84 -12.81 -20.08
CA LYS A 288 -9.41 -12.63 -19.79
C LYS A 288 -9.17 -11.36 -18.97
N VAL A 289 -9.76 -10.24 -19.37
CA VAL A 289 -9.68 -8.95 -18.65
C VAL A 289 -10.26 -9.08 -17.24
N LYS A 290 -11.42 -9.74 -17.09
CA LYS A 290 -12.02 -10.04 -15.78
C LYS A 290 -11.05 -10.78 -14.86
N GLY A 291 -10.47 -11.86 -15.32
CA GLY A 291 -9.49 -12.62 -14.52
C GLY A 291 -8.24 -11.80 -14.15
N MET A 292 -7.82 -10.88 -15.03
CA MET A 292 -6.71 -9.95 -14.74
C MET A 292 -7.11 -8.95 -13.65
N ILE A 293 -8.25 -8.29 -13.76
CA ILE A 293 -8.76 -7.33 -12.77
C ILE A 293 -8.94 -8.01 -11.41
N GLU A 294 -9.64 -9.14 -11.35
CA GLU A 294 -9.88 -9.89 -10.11
C GLU A 294 -8.56 -10.28 -9.42
N ARG A 295 -7.56 -10.71 -10.20
CA ARG A 295 -6.24 -11.04 -9.68
C ARG A 295 -5.53 -9.82 -9.11
N GLN A 296 -5.54 -8.67 -9.82
CA GLN A 296 -4.86 -7.46 -9.35
C GLN A 296 -5.53 -6.90 -8.09
N LYS A 297 -6.86 -6.90 -8.04
CA LYS A 297 -7.62 -6.51 -6.85
C LYS A 297 -7.30 -7.39 -5.65
N SER A 298 -7.43 -8.71 -5.80
CA SER A 298 -7.31 -9.65 -4.67
C SER A 298 -5.88 -9.84 -4.17
N ARG A 299 -4.88 -9.74 -5.05
CA ARG A 299 -3.49 -10.05 -4.70
C ARG A 299 -2.63 -8.82 -4.44
N TYR A 300 -2.96 -7.69 -5.07
CA TYR A 300 -2.11 -6.49 -5.05
C TYR A 300 -2.87 -5.24 -4.61
N GLY A 301 -4.14 -5.36 -4.26
CA GLY A 301 -4.95 -4.23 -3.75
C GLY A 301 -5.22 -3.13 -4.79
N TRP A 302 -5.13 -3.43 -6.10
CA TRP A 302 -5.42 -2.44 -7.12
C TRP A 302 -6.89 -2.05 -7.12
N GLU A 303 -7.18 -0.78 -7.33
CA GLU A 303 -8.53 -0.24 -7.46
C GLU A 303 -8.84 0.13 -8.91
N PHE A 304 -10.13 0.03 -9.27
CA PHE A 304 -10.61 0.30 -10.64
C PHE A 304 -11.89 1.11 -10.58
N LEU A 305 -11.91 2.29 -11.22
CA LEU A 305 -13.11 3.09 -11.46
C LEU A 305 -13.50 2.99 -12.92
N PHE A 306 -14.81 2.84 -13.17
CA PHE A 306 -15.37 2.75 -14.51
C PHE A 306 -16.47 3.77 -14.70
N LEU A 307 -16.29 4.69 -15.67
CA LEU A 307 -17.26 5.69 -16.03
C LEU A 307 -17.70 5.44 -17.48
N GLY A 308 -18.97 5.15 -17.65
CA GLY A 308 -19.56 4.85 -18.97
C GLY A 308 -20.69 5.79 -19.34
N ALA A 309 -20.71 6.25 -20.59
CA ALA A 309 -21.84 6.94 -21.17
C ALA A 309 -22.41 6.14 -22.33
N ASN A 310 -23.68 6.39 -22.67
CA ASN A 310 -24.36 5.71 -23.76
C ASN A 310 -24.41 4.17 -23.69
N ILE A 311 -24.01 3.61 -22.54
CA ILE A 311 -23.97 2.18 -22.22
C ILE A 311 -24.56 1.96 -20.83
N ASP A 312 -24.88 0.72 -20.48
CA ASP A 312 -25.05 0.35 -19.08
C ASP A 312 -23.67 0.14 -18.43
N ALA A 313 -23.15 1.21 -17.82
CA ALA A 313 -21.82 1.20 -17.23
C ALA A 313 -21.68 0.17 -16.11
N VAL A 314 -22.72 -0.02 -15.28
CA VAL A 314 -22.71 -0.97 -14.17
C VAL A 314 -22.67 -2.41 -14.69
N GLN A 315 -23.51 -2.71 -15.68
CA GLN A 315 -23.51 -4.06 -16.30
C GLN A 315 -22.19 -4.32 -17.03
N THR A 316 -21.68 -3.35 -17.76
CA THR A 316 -20.43 -3.46 -18.53
C THR A 316 -19.23 -3.66 -17.59
N ALA A 317 -19.11 -2.85 -16.54
CA ALA A 317 -18.11 -2.97 -15.51
C ALA A 317 -18.13 -4.35 -14.81
N GLY A 318 -19.35 -4.85 -14.50
CA GLY A 318 -19.55 -6.18 -13.89
C GLY A 318 -19.05 -7.32 -14.78
N ARG A 319 -19.18 -7.20 -16.13
CA ARG A 319 -18.60 -8.17 -17.08
C ARG A 319 -17.05 -8.21 -17.00
N PHE A 320 -16.44 -7.11 -16.58
CA PHE A 320 -14.98 -6.99 -16.41
C PHE A 320 -14.51 -7.27 -14.98
N GLY A 321 -15.41 -7.57 -14.03
CA GLY A 321 -15.06 -7.84 -12.63
C GLY A 321 -14.89 -6.57 -11.77
N ILE A 322 -15.37 -5.43 -12.26
CA ILE A 322 -15.46 -4.19 -11.51
C ILE A 322 -16.85 -4.15 -10.86
N SER A 323 -16.89 -3.92 -9.55
CA SER A 323 -18.13 -3.91 -8.77
C SER A 323 -18.96 -2.65 -9.00
N GLU A 324 -20.26 -2.74 -8.73
CA GLU A 324 -21.22 -1.64 -8.93
C GLU A 324 -20.83 -0.35 -8.20
N ASP A 325 -20.29 -0.46 -6.99
CA ASP A 325 -19.81 0.67 -6.21
C ASP A 325 -18.62 1.41 -6.85
N ARG A 326 -17.98 0.82 -7.87
CA ARG A 326 -16.87 1.36 -8.64
C ARG A 326 -17.25 1.75 -10.08
N ALA A 327 -18.53 1.66 -10.43
CA ALA A 327 -19.03 1.99 -11.76
C ALA A 327 -20.11 3.06 -11.70
N VAL A 328 -20.15 3.94 -12.70
CA VAL A 328 -21.14 5.01 -12.80
C VAL A 328 -21.50 5.34 -14.25
N ASN A 329 -22.80 5.59 -14.50
CA ASN A 329 -23.27 6.14 -15.75
C ASN A 329 -23.19 7.67 -15.72
N TYR A 330 -22.75 8.27 -16.82
CA TYR A 330 -22.71 9.73 -16.94
C TYR A 330 -23.37 10.23 -18.23
N ASN A 331 -23.72 11.51 -18.27
CA ASN A 331 -24.26 12.15 -19.47
C ASN A 331 -23.11 12.57 -20.39
N CYS A 332 -23.10 12.08 -21.64
CA CYS A 332 -22.09 12.37 -22.66
C CYS A 332 -22.29 13.76 -23.26
N ASP A 333 -21.99 14.79 -22.48
CA ASP A 333 -22.01 16.19 -22.89
C ASP A 333 -20.95 17.01 -22.14
N SER A 334 -20.77 18.26 -22.50
CA SER A 334 -19.76 19.14 -21.88
C SER A 334 -19.87 19.20 -20.34
N ARG A 335 -21.08 19.31 -19.81
CA ARG A 335 -21.31 19.38 -18.35
C ARG A 335 -21.00 18.06 -17.66
N GLY A 336 -21.46 16.94 -18.21
CA GLY A 336 -21.20 15.60 -17.65
C GLY A 336 -19.72 15.26 -17.69
N THR A 337 -19.04 15.58 -18.79
CA THR A 337 -17.59 15.38 -18.94
C THR A 337 -16.80 16.18 -17.89
N MET A 338 -17.11 17.47 -17.72
CA MET A 338 -16.46 18.31 -16.69
C MET A 338 -16.71 17.80 -15.28
N LEU A 339 -17.94 17.37 -14.97
CA LEU A 339 -18.31 16.80 -13.67
C LEU A 339 -17.53 15.51 -13.40
N ASN A 340 -17.35 14.64 -14.40
CA ASN A 340 -16.56 13.42 -14.27
C ASN A 340 -15.15 13.71 -13.81
N TYR A 341 -14.43 14.60 -14.49
CA TYR A 341 -13.04 14.93 -14.12
C TYR A 341 -12.93 15.59 -12.74
N GLN A 342 -13.94 16.38 -12.35
CA GLN A 342 -13.98 16.92 -10.99
C GLN A 342 -14.11 15.80 -9.96
N VAL A 343 -15.09 14.91 -10.12
CA VAL A 343 -15.38 13.82 -9.18
C VAL A 343 -14.24 12.80 -9.15
N ILE A 344 -13.66 12.47 -10.32
CA ILE A 344 -12.45 11.61 -10.39
C ILE A 344 -11.30 12.25 -9.61
N GLY A 345 -11.08 13.56 -9.76
CA GLY A 345 -10.04 14.27 -9.01
C GLY A 345 -10.24 14.16 -7.50
N GLU A 346 -11.49 14.31 -7.02
CA GLU A 346 -11.84 14.14 -5.60
C GLU A 346 -11.60 12.68 -5.13
N ALA A 347 -12.01 11.69 -5.94
CA ALA A 347 -11.79 10.28 -5.64
C ALA A 347 -10.29 9.91 -5.58
N ILE A 348 -9.47 10.46 -6.48
CA ILE A 348 -8.02 10.30 -6.47
C ILE A 348 -7.42 10.90 -5.20
N SER A 349 -7.86 12.10 -4.79
CA SER A 349 -7.38 12.75 -3.56
C SER A 349 -7.67 11.90 -2.32
N VAL A 350 -8.87 11.32 -2.24
CA VAL A 350 -9.22 10.38 -1.16
C VAL A 350 -8.33 9.12 -1.22
N PHE A 351 -8.17 8.54 -2.40
CA PHE A 351 -7.38 7.32 -2.56
C PHE A 351 -5.89 7.51 -2.21
N ARG A 352 -5.33 8.68 -2.52
CA ARG A 352 -3.95 9.04 -2.15
C ARG A 352 -3.74 9.11 -0.64
N ASN A 353 -4.77 9.53 0.11
CA ASN A 353 -4.68 9.68 1.57
C ASN A 353 -5.10 8.41 2.32
N ASP A 354 -6.25 7.80 1.96
CA ASP A 354 -6.88 6.75 2.76
C ASP A 354 -6.82 5.34 2.14
N ALA A 355 -6.26 5.20 0.92
CA ALA A 355 -6.22 3.95 0.13
C ALA A 355 -7.61 3.31 -0.10
N ARG A 356 -8.70 3.97 0.25
CA ARG A 356 -10.07 3.47 0.08
C ARG A 356 -10.97 4.53 -0.52
N ILE A 357 -11.69 4.14 -1.55
CA ILE A 357 -12.74 4.95 -2.15
C ILE A 357 -14.06 4.37 -1.66
N ASP A 358 -14.88 5.13 -0.96
CA ASP A 358 -16.21 4.68 -0.56
C ASP A 358 -17.22 4.86 -1.72
N GLU A 359 -18.41 4.25 -1.61
CA GLU A 359 -19.42 4.29 -2.66
C GLU A 359 -19.94 5.72 -2.94
N SER A 360 -19.78 6.66 -2.02
CA SER A 360 -20.26 8.04 -2.17
C SER A 360 -19.49 8.84 -3.22
N TRP A 361 -18.32 8.36 -3.68
CA TRP A 361 -17.52 9.04 -4.69
C TRP A 361 -18.31 9.41 -5.95
N LYS A 362 -19.22 8.53 -6.38
CA LYS A 362 -19.98 8.70 -7.63
C LYS A 362 -21.31 9.47 -7.50
N ARG A 363 -21.70 9.84 -6.26
CA ARG A 363 -23.02 10.40 -5.95
C ARG A 363 -23.38 11.61 -6.82
N GLN A 364 -22.48 12.54 -7.03
CA GLN A 364 -22.74 13.74 -7.83
C GLN A 364 -23.02 13.41 -9.30
N ILE A 365 -22.32 12.42 -9.85
CA ILE A 365 -22.52 11.95 -11.22
C ILE A 365 -23.87 11.23 -11.33
N ASP A 366 -24.20 10.36 -10.40
CA ASP A 366 -25.46 9.62 -10.34
C ASP A 366 -26.68 10.58 -10.23
N GLU A 367 -26.56 11.61 -9.39
CA GLU A 367 -27.61 12.63 -9.23
C GLU A 367 -27.81 13.44 -10.51
N ASP A 368 -26.72 13.89 -11.17
CA ASP A 368 -26.81 14.61 -12.46
C ASP A 368 -27.39 13.72 -13.56
N TYR A 369 -27.00 12.46 -13.61
CA TYR A 369 -27.49 11.49 -14.59
C TYR A 369 -29.01 11.24 -14.43
N LYS A 370 -29.46 10.96 -13.20
CA LYS A 370 -30.87 10.70 -12.88
C LYS A 370 -31.76 11.93 -13.13
N LYS A 371 -31.32 13.11 -12.68
CA LYS A 371 -32.07 14.34 -12.81
C LYS A 371 -32.33 14.66 -14.28
N ARG A 372 -31.35 14.54 -15.14
CA ARG A 372 -31.50 14.90 -16.58
C ARG A 372 -32.26 13.86 -17.39
N ARG A 373 -32.35 12.60 -16.90
CA ARG A 373 -33.24 11.60 -17.50
C ARG A 373 -34.71 11.83 -17.17
N SER A 374 -35.01 12.27 -15.94
CA SER A 374 -36.39 12.59 -15.54
C SER A 374 -36.96 13.84 -16.24
N ASP A 375 -36.11 14.72 -16.79
CA ASP A 375 -36.53 15.90 -17.56
C ASP A 375 -36.87 15.55 -19.03
N TRP A 376 -36.65 14.31 -19.49
CA TRP A 376 -36.92 13.83 -20.85
C TRP A 376 -38.07 12.81 -20.93
N GLU A 377 -38.59 12.30 -19.80
CA GLU A 377 -39.81 11.52 -19.66
C GLU A 377 -40.99 12.44 -19.32
#